data_6e1b479bf942e51ec22ff3f4f7dff08b
#
_entry.id   6e1b479bf942e51ec22ff3f4f7dff08b
#
_cell.length_a   1.000
_cell.length_b   1.000
_cell.length_c   1.000
_cell.angle_alpha   90.00
_cell.angle_beta   90.00
_cell.angle_gamma   90.00
#
_symmetry.space_group_name_H-M   'P 1'
#
loop_
_entity.id
_entity.type
_entity.pdbx_description
1 polymer ?
#
loop_
_entity_poly.entity_id
_entity_poly.type
_entity_poly.pdbx_seq_one_letter_code
_entity_poly.pdbx_strand_id
1 'polypeptide(L)'
;NGSAVAEECLTAVHDAAQLLESLGHRVEEAEGRALASQDGPLAMGTVIAAGLARDIVEWEERLGAPVDQLEPMSESMVEGGRSITAIQLINATNELARWSRQIATATAPFDLVLTPTLATVPPKLGILSGDTPIADQMETLGAMTAFVLPFDVSGQPAVSLPLWATPDGLPVGIQLVAAYGREDLLFQVASQLEEARPWADRRPTP
;
A
#
# COMPACT_ATOMS: atom_id res chain seq x y z
N ASN A 1 -3.81 6.10 9.32
CA ASN A 1 -5.03 5.29 9.17
C ASN A 1 -5.42 4.55 10.47
N GLY A 2 -4.65 4.69 11.56
CA GLY A 2 -4.92 4.04 12.84
C GLY A 2 -4.58 2.55 12.92
N SER A 3 -4.04 1.95 11.87
CA SER A 3 -3.55 0.58 11.90
C SER A 3 -2.34 0.45 12.83
N ALA A 4 -2.32 -0.56 13.68
CA ALA A 4 -1.13 -0.91 14.44
C ALA A 4 -0.02 -1.36 13.47
N VAL A 5 1.21 -0.97 13.76
CA VAL A 5 2.38 -1.41 13.00
C VAL A 5 3.10 -2.48 13.80
N ALA A 6 3.39 -3.62 13.17
CA ALA A 6 4.12 -4.71 13.81
C ALA A 6 5.53 -4.25 14.21
N GLU A 7 6.03 -4.73 15.34
CA GLU A 7 7.34 -4.36 15.90
C GLU A 7 8.47 -4.73 14.91
N GLU A 8 8.33 -5.82 14.21
CA GLU A 8 9.26 -6.26 13.16
C GLU A 8 9.36 -5.23 12.02
N CYS A 9 8.22 -4.63 11.62
CA CYS A 9 8.19 -3.61 10.58
C CYS A 9 8.86 -2.31 11.06
N LEU A 10 8.65 -1.92 12.31
CA LEU A 10 9.33 -0.77 12.93
C LEU A 10 10.84 -1.00 13.03
N THR A 11 11.24 -2.19 13.50
CA THR A 11 12.65 -2.59 13.57
C THR A 11 13.32 -2.55 12.21
N ALA A 12 12.64 -3.05 11.18
CA ALA A 12 13.15 -3.07 9.82
C ALA A 12 13.37 -1.66 9.25
N VAL A 13 12.48 -0.71 9.54
CA VAL A 13 12.63 0.70 9.12
C VAL A 13 13.79 1.37 9.84
N HIS A 14 13.92 1.18 11.16
CA HIS A 14 15.04 1.74 11.91
C HIS A 14 16.39 1.20 11.42
N ASP A 15 16.48 -0.11 11.15
CA ASP A 15 17.67 -0.74 10.57
C ASP A 15 18.00 -0.19 9.18
N ALA A 16 17.00 0.01 8.33
CA ALA A 16 17.18 0.62 7.01
C ALA A 16 17.61 2.09 7.11
N ALA A 17 17.06 2.85 8.05
CA ALA A 17 17.46 4.22 8.33
C ALA A 17 18.95 4.31 8.73
N GLN A 18 19.40 3.45 9.65
CA GLN A 18 20.82 3.36 10.05
C GLN A 18 21.72 2.97 8.89
N LEU A 19 21.28 2.05 8.02
CA LEU A 19 22.04 1.70 6.82
C LEU A 19 22.20 2.90 5.89
N LEU A 20 21.12 3.66 5.62
CA LEU A 20 21.18 4.87 4.82
C LEU A 20 22.12 5.93 5.43
N GLU A 21 22.08 6.14 6.75
CA GLU A 21 23.00 7.05 7.44
C GLU A 21 24.46 6.61 7.28
N SER A 22 24.73 5.31 7.38
CA SER A 22 26.09 4.77 7.17
C SER A 22 26.61 4.95 5.76
N LEU A 23 25.72 5.11 4.78
CA LEU A 23 26.03 5.42 3.37
C LEU A 23 26.14 6.92 3.09
N GLY A 24 25.99 7.77 4.14
CA GLY A 24 26.15 9.22 4.05
C GLY A 24 24.85 9.98 3.79
N HIS A 25 23.69 9.34 3.81
CA HIS A 25 22.40 10.03 3.72
C HIS A 25 22.05 10.71 5.05
N ARG A 26 21.33 11.82 4.98
CA ARG A 26 20.71 12.43 6.15
C ARG A 26 19.31 11.87 6.32
N VAL A 27 19.07 11.18 7.42
CA VAL A 27 17.75 10.64 7.77
C VAL A 27 17.17 11.43 8.93
N GLU A 28 15.90 11.77 8.86
CA GLU A 28 15.18 12.46 9.92
C GLU A 28 13.75 11.92 10.03
N GLU A 29 13.22 11.87 11.25
CA GLU A 29 11.82 11.53 11.46
C GLU A 29 10.94 12.69 11.01
N ALA A 30 9.86 12.35 10.28
CA ALA A 30 8.88 13.32 9.82
C ALA A 30 7.49 12.99 10.35
N GLU A 31 6.69 14.04 10.60
CA GLU A 31 5.30 13.86 10.98
C GLU A 31 4.48 13.26 9.83
N GLY A 32 4.02 12.01 10.00
CA GLY A 32 3.24 11.29 8.99
C GLY A 32 1.75 11.68 8.90
N ARG A 33 1.33 12.83 9.45
CA ARG A 33 -0.10 13.21 9.53
C ARG A 33 -0.78 13.28 8.16
N ALA A 34 -0.08 13.75 7.15
CA ALA A 34 -0.63 13.83 5.80
C ALA A 34 -0.85 12.44 5.15
N LEU A 35 -0.10 11.43 5.60
CA LEU A 35 -0.26 10.04 5.15
C LEU A 35 -1.40 9.33 5.88
N ALA A 36 -1.81 9.83 7.05
CA ALA A 36 -2.82 9.23 7.93
C ALA A 36 -4.20 9.88 7.74
N SER A 37 -4.81 9.72 6.55
CA SER A 37 -6.19 10.15 6.32
C SER A 37 -7.19 9.11 6.82
N GLN A 38 -8.29 9.55 7.43
CA GLN A 38 -9.45 8.69 7.72
C GLN A 38 -10.40 8.62 6.52
N ASP A 39 -10.56 9.73 5.81
CA ASP A 39 -11.50 9.85 4.68
C ASP A 39 -10.93 9.25 3.38
N GLY A 40 -9.60 9.29 3.20
CA GLY A 40 -8.93 8.78 2.01
C GLY A 40 -9.19 7.30 1.73
N PRO A 41 -8.99 6.38 2.68
CA PRO A 41 -9.30 4.96 2.51
C PRO A 41 -10.77 4.69 2.22
N LEU A 42 -11.70 5.43 2.84
CA LEU A 42 -13.15 5.33 2.57
C LEU A 42 -13.49 5.80 1.14
N ALA A 43 -12.89 6.90 0.72
CA ALA A 43 -13.05 7.40 -0.65
C ALA A 43 -12.48 6.42 -1.69
N MET A 44 -11.31 5.82 -1.41
CA MET A 44 -10.73 4.80 -2.27
C MET A 44 -11.64 3.56 -2.35
N GLY A 45 -12.17 3.08 -1.22
CA GLY A 45 -13.14 1.98 -1.18
C GLY A 45 -14.37 2.27 -2.06
N THR A 46 -14.89 3.50 -2.02
CA THR A 46 -16.00 3.94 -2.87
C THR A 46 -15.64 3.87 -4.36
N VAL A 47 -14.48 4.36 -4.74
CA VAL A 47 -14.02 4.34 -6.14
C VAL A 47 -13.79 2.91 -6.62
N ILE A 48 -13.14 2.06 -5.81
CA ILE A 48 -12.91 0.64 -6.13
C ILE A 48 -14.22 -0.11 -6.28
N ALA A 49 -15.17 0.04 -5.35
CA ALA A 49 -16.46 -0.65 -5.42
C ALA A 49 -17.27 -0.24 -6.66
N ALA A 50 -17.31 1.06 -6.99
CA ALA A 50 -17.98 1.55 -8.19
C ALA A 50 -17.30 1.02 -9.47
N GLY A 51 -15.96 0.99 -9.49
CA GLY A 51 -15.17 0.43 -10.59
C GLY A 51 -15.45 -1.05 -10.79
N LEU A 52 -15.41 -1.83 -9.71
CA LEU A 52 -15.68 -3.28 -9.75
C LEU A 52 -17.12 -3.56 -10.24
N ALA A 53 -18.11 -2.82 -9.76
CA ALA A 53 -19.50 -2.96 -10.21
C ALA A 53 -19.63 -2.67 -11.72
N ARG A 54 -18.94 -1.63 -12.24
CA ARG A 54 -18.89 -1.33 -13.66
C ARG A 54 -18.24 -2.47 -14.46
N ASP A 55 -17.11 -3.00 -13.97
CA ASP A 55 -16.40 -4.08 -14.67
C ASP A 55 -17.25 -5.35 -14.76
N ILE A 56 -18.01 -5.69 -13.71
CA ILE A 56 -18.95 -6.81 -13.75
C ILE A 56 -20.03 -6.58 -14.79
N VAL A 57 -20.63 -5.38 -14.89
CA VAL A 57 -21.62 -5.06 -15.93
C VAL A 57 -21.02 -5.25 -17.33
N GLU A 58 -19.80 -4.78 -17.57
CA GLU A 58 -19.13 -4.96 -18.86
C GLU A 58 -18.89 -6.44 -19.19
N TRP A 59 -18.51 -7.25 -18.19
CA TRP A 59 -18.35 -8.69 -18.38
C TRP A 59 -19.68 -9.40 -18.65
N GLU A 60 -20.75 -9.06 -17.93
CA GLU A 60 -22.11 -9.60 -18.15
C GLU A 60 -22.60 -9.31 -19.59
N GLU A 61 -22.36 -8.09 -20.08
CA GLU A 61 -22.68 -7.71 -21.46
C GLU A 61 -21.90 -8.54 -22.50
N ARG A 62 -20.60 -8.75 -22.27
CA ARG A 62 -19.72 -9.54 -23.16
C ARG A 62 -20.09 -11.03 -23.18
N LEU A 63 -20.45 -11.58 -22.03
CA LEU A 63 -20.81 -12.98 -21.88
C LEU A 63 -22.26 -13.27 -22.31
N GLY A 64 -23.12 -12.26 -22.33
CA GLY A 64 -24.56 -12.42 -22.52
C GLY A 64 -25.24 -13.19 -21.37
N ALA A 65 -24.61 -13.25 -20.19
CA ALA A 65 -25.08 -13.97 -19.01
C ALA A 65 -24.56 -13.30 -17.73
N PRO A 66 -25.28 -13.43 -16.58
CA PRO A 66 -24.80 -12.92 -15.31
C PRO A 66 -23.47 -13.56 -14.87
N VAL A 67 -22.63 -12.79 -14.17
CA VAL A 67 -21.46 -13.30 -13.44
C VAL A 67 -21.92 -13.70 -12.06
N ASP A 68 -21.98 -15.00 -11.77
CA ASP A 68 -22.57 -15.60 -10.55
C ASP A 68 -21.58 -16.35 -9.64
N GLN A 69 -20.30 -16.32 -9.98
CA GLN A 69 -19.24 -17.02 -9.24
C GLN A 69 -18.17 -16.03 -8.72
N LEU A 70 -18.59 -15.12 -7.85
CA LEU A 70 -17.71 -14.22 -7.16
C LEU A 70 -17.40 -14.74 -5.75
N GLU A 71 -16.21 -14.44 -5.25
CA GLU A 71 -15.93 -14.63 -3.82
C GLU A 71 -16.76 -13.66 -2.97
N PRO A 72 -17.12 -14.03 -1.73
CA PRO A 72 -18.04 -13.25 -0.88
C PRO A 72 -17.67 -11.79 -0.71
N MET A 73 -16.36 -11.48 -0.58
CA MET A 73 -15.91 -10.09 -0.49
C MET A 73 -16.16 -9.32 -1.80
N SER A 74 -15.82 -9.92 -2.94
CA SER A 74 -16.05 -9.30 -4.25
C SER A 74 -17.54 -9.10 -4.52
N GLU A 75 -18.37 -10.06 -4.17
CA GLU A 75 -19.83 -9.95 -4.28
C GLU A 75 -20.37 -8.77 -3.47
N SER A 76 -19.96 -8.66 -2.19
CA SER A 76 -20.33 -7.55 -1.30
C SER A 76 -19.89 -6.20 -1.86
N MET A 77 -18.67 -6.12 -2.43
CA MET A 77 -18.15 -4.89 -3.04
C MET A 77 -18.95 -4.52 -4.30
N VAL A 78 -19.32 -5.48 -5.13
CA VAL A 78 -20.14 -5.25 -6.33
C VAL A 78 -21.53 -4.75 -5.95
N GLU A 79 -22.18 -5.36 -4.98
CA GLU A 79 -23.49 -4.90 -4.47
C GLU A 79 -23.41 -3.48 -3.93
N GLY A 80 -22.41 -3.20 -3.09
CA GLY A 80 -22.14 -1.85 -2.59
C GLY A 80 -21.92 -0.87 -3.73
N GLY A 81 -21.10 -1.24 -4.71
CA GLY A 81 -20.75 -0.43 -5.88
C GLY A 81 -21.96 -0.05 -6.72
N ARG A 82 -22.89 -0.98 -6.94
CA ARG A 82 -24.14 -0.74 -7.70
C ARG A 82 -25.06 0.30 -7.02
N SER A 83 -24.92 0.50 -5.71
CA SER A 83 -25.71 1.48 -4.95
C SER A 83 -25.09 2.88 -4.90
N ILE A 84 -23.84 3.05 -5.34
CA ILE A 84 -23.12 4.32 -5.31
C ILE A 84 -23.71 5.27 -6.32
N THR A 85 -24.14 6.45 -5.86
CA THR A 85 -24.63 7.52 -6.73
C THR A 85 -23.47 8.27 -7.40
N ALA A 86 -23.74 8.92 -8.52
CA ALA A 86 -22.75 9.79 -9.19
C ALA A 86 -22.20 10.88 -8.27
N ILE A 87 -23.04 11.44 -7.36
CA ILE A 87 -22.62 12.45 -6.39
C ILE A 87 -21.62 11.87 -5.41
N GLN A 88 -21.86 10.66 -4.89
CA GLN A 88 -20.94 9.98 -3.98
C GLN A 88 -19.60 9.68 -4.66
N LEU A 89 -19.62 9.21 -5.89
CA LEU A 89 -18.41 8.93 -6.66
C LEU A 89 -17.59 10.20 -6.93
N ILE A 90 -18.24 11.31 -7.31
CA ILE A 90 -17.58 12.60 -7.51
C ILE A 90 -16.97 13.12 -6.21
N ASN A 91 -17.69 13.02 -5.09
CA ASN A 91 -17.17 13.42 -3.79
C ASN A 91 -15.95 12.59 -3.37
N ALA A 92 -16.01 11.27 -3.55
CA ALA A 92 -14.88 10.37 -3.29
C ALA A 92 -13.65 10.73 -4.15
N THR A 93 -13.85 10.95 -5.44
CA THR A 93 -12.77 11.36 -6.36
C THR A 93 -12.14 12.70 -5.96
N ASN A 94 -12.96 13.68 -5.57
CA ASN A 94 -12.47 14.97 -5.08
C ASN A 94 -11.68 14.83 -3.76
N GLU A 95 -12.12 13.93 -2.88
CA GLU A 95 -11.41 13.63 -1.63
C GLU A 95 -10.03 13.03 -1.91
N LEU A 96 -9.94 12.04 -2.79
CA LEU A 96 -8.67 11.46 -3.20
C LEU A 96 -7.74 12.50 -3.82
N ALA A 97 -8.25 13.37 -4.69
CA ALA A 97 -7.48 14.46 -5.26
C ALA A 97 -6.99 15.48 -4.22
N ARG A 98 -7.77 15.74 -3.17
CA ARG A 98 -7.35 16.57 -2.05
C ARG A 98 -6.25 15.91 -1.23
N TRP A 99 -6.43 14.65 -0.89
CA TRP A 99 -5.46 13.89 -0.12
C TRP A 99 -4.13 13.72 -0.89
N SER A 100 -4.18 13.43 -2.18
CA SER A 100 -3.01 13.40 -3.06
C SER A 100 -2.16 14.67 -2.95
N ARG A 101 -2.81 15.85 -3.01
CA ARG A 101 -2.09 17.14 -2.88
C ARG A 101 -1.49 17.35 -1.49
N GLN A 102 -2.18 16.89 -0.43
CA GLN A 102 -1.66 16.97 0.94
C GLN A 102 -0.41 16.11 1.11
N ILE A 103 -0.44 14.89 0.58
CA ILE A 103 0.71 13.97 0.57
C ILE A 103 1.89 14.59 -0.17
N ALA A 104 1.68 15.03 -1.42
CA ALA A 104 2.72 15.64 -2.23
C ALA A 104 3.34 16.89 -1.56
N THR A 105 2.52 17.71 -0.90
CA THR A 105 3.02 18.90 -0.17
C THR A 105 3.83 18.50 1.06
N ALA A 106 3.39 17.50 1.81
CA ALA A 106 4.08 17.06 3.02
C ALA A 106 5.41 16.35 2.73
N THR A 107 5.51 15.65 1.59
CA THR A 107 6.73 14.95 1.17
C THR A 107 7.70 15.82 0.39
N ALA A 108 7.26 16.96 -0.15
CA ALA A 108 8.09 17.85 -0.97
C ALA A 108 9.42 18.33 -0.36
N PRO A 109 9.57 18.49 0.98
CA PRO A 109 10.85 18.89 1.57
C PRO A 109 11.93 17.80 1.53
N PHE A 110 11.58 16.55 1.24
CA PHE A 110 12.47 15.38 1.30
C PHE A 110 12.77 14.86 -0.10
N ASP A 111 13.99 14.35 -0.30
CA ASP A 111 14.34 13.66 -1.54
C ASP A 111 13.61 12.31 -1.64
N LEU A 112 13.53 11.58 -0.53
CA LEU A 112 12.84 10.30 -0.40
C LEU A 112 12.09 10.23 0.91
N VAL A 113 11.01 9.45 0.92
CA VAL A 113 10.29 9.02 2.13
C VAL A 113 10.56 7.55 2.36
N LEU A 114 10.94 7.19 3.57
CA LEU A 114 11.21 5.82 4.02
C LEU A 114 10.06 5.34 4.90
N THR A 115 9.47 4.19 4.57
CA THR A 115 8.44 3.51 5.37
C THR A 115 8.63 2.00 5.32
N PRO A 116 8.01 1.21 6.19
CA PRO A 116 7.82 -0.19 5.86
C PRO A 116 6.88 -0.27 4.64
N THR A 117 6.99 -1.33 3.84
CA THR A 117 6.04 -1.53 2.73
C THR A 117 4.65 -1.85 3.27
N LEU A 118 4.55 -2.73 4.25
CA LEU A 118 3.31 -3.12 4.93
C LEU A 118 3.42 -2.83 6.43
N ALA A 119 2.29 -2.69 7.11
CA ALA A 119 2.26 -2.53 8.56
C ALA A 119 2.37 -3.87 9.32
N THR A 120 2.42 -4.99 8.61
CA THR A 120 2.46 -6.35 9.16
C THR A 120 3.46 -7.22 8.42
N VAL A 121 3.94 -8.28 9.06
CA VAL A 121 4.64 -9.37 8.39
C VAL A 121 3.67 -10.12 7.46
N PRO A 122 4.15 -10.94 6.50
CA PRO A 122 3.29 -11.72 5.63
C PRO A 122 2.22 -12.49 6.41
N PRO A 123 0.93 -12.32 6.11
CA PRO A 123 -0.14 -13.02 6.81
C PRO A 123 -0.10 -14.53 6.49
N LYS A 124 -0.63 -15.35 7.41
CA LYS A 124 -0.76 -16.79 7.17
C LYS A 124 -1.72 -17.05 6.01
N LEU A 125 -1.45 -18.10 5.25
CA LEU A 125 -2.35 -18.58 4.21
C LEU A 125 -3.74 -18.88 4.80
N GLY A 126 -4.78 -18.54 4.05
CA GLY A 126 -6.18 -18.75 4.44
C GLY A 126 -6.85 -17.55 5.12
N ILE A 127 -6.10 -16.59 5.67
CA ILE A 127 -6.70 -15.39 6.31
C ILE A 127 -7.53 -14.55 5.31
N LEU A 128 -7.10 -14.50 4.05
CA LEU A 128 -7.80 -13.79 2.98
C LEU A 128 -8.59 -14.76 2.08
N SER A 129 -9.08 -15.87 2.62
CA SER A 129 -9.92 -16.82 1.87
C SER A 129 -11.40 -16.46 1.96
N GLY A 130 -12.20 -16.99 1.03
CA GLY A 130 -13.66 -16.82 1.04
C GLY A 130 -14.36 -17.36 2.30
N ASP A 131 -13.70 -18.21 3.08
CA ASP A 131 -14.22 -18.78 4.33
C ASP A 131 -14.00 -17.85 5.55
N THR A 132 -13.15 -16.82 5.40
CA THR A 132 -12.86 -15.86 6.47
C THR A 132 -13.92 -14.75 6.48
N PRO A 133 -14.45 -14.35 7.65
CA PRO A 133 -15.37 -13.21 7.73
C PRO A 133 -14.81 -11.95 7.07
N ILE A 134 -15.63 -11.24 6.30
CA ILE A 134 -15.18 -10.04 5.54
C ILE A 134 -14.55 -8.99 6.46
N ALA A 135 -15.06 -8.81 7.68
CA ALA A 135 -14.50 -7.87 8.64
C ALA A 135 -13.03 -8.17 8.98
N ASP A 136 -12.69 -9.46 9.19
CA ASP A 136 -11.33 -9.92 9.53
C ASP A 136 -10.40 -9.76 8.31
N GLN A 137 -10.91 -10.03 7.11
CA GLN A 137 -10.18 -9.79 5.87
C GLN A 137 -9.89 -8.29 5.70
N MET A 138 -10.86 -7.40 5.95
CA MET A 138 -10.70 -5.95 5.84
C MET A 138 -9.69 -5.40 6.84
N GLU A 139 -9.63 -5.94 8.07
CA GLU A 139 -8.60 -5.57 9.05
C GLU A 139 -7.20 -5.95 8.54
N THR A 140 -7.04 -7.18 8.04
CA THR A 140 -5.77 -7.65 7.46
C THR A 140 -5.36 -6.80 6.25
N LEU A 141 -6.28 -6.53 5.31
CA LEU A 141 -6.03 -5.69 4.15
C LEU A 141 -5.68 -4.25 4.56
N GLY A 142 -6.32 -3.70 5.59
CA GLY A 142 -6.00 -2.40 6.14
C GLY A 142 -4.54 -2.30 6.62
N ALA A 143 -4.04 -3.32 7.32
CA ALA A 143 -2.65 -3.40 7.72
C ALA A 143 -1.69 -3.58 6.52
N MET A 144 -2.08 -4.37 5.52
CA MET A 144 -1.27 -4.57 4.31
C MET A 144 -1.20 -3.34 3.42
N THR A 145 -2.21 -2.46 3.44
CA THR A 145 -2.26 -1.28 2.56
C THR A 145 -1.90 0.03 3.25
N ALA A 146 -1.66 0.02 4.55
CA ALA A 146 -1.49 1.21 5.38
C ALA A 146 -0.43 2.20 4.86
N PHE A 147 0.69 1.70 4.32
CA PHE A 147 1.80 2.50 3.83
C PHE A 147 1.87 2.62 2.30
N VAL A 148 1.17 1.77 1.55
CA VAL A 148 1.16 1.85 0.08
C VAL A 148 0.02 2.72 -0.43
N LEU A 149 -1.15 2.66 0.18
CA LEU A 149 -2.33 3.38 -0.25
C LEU A 149 -2.14 4.91 -0.42
N PRO A 150 -1.46 5.64 0.50
CA PRO A 150 -1.20 7.07 0.29
C PRO A 150 -0.46 7.36 -1.01
N PHE A 151 0.51 6.51 -1.37
CA PHE A 151 1.33 6.71 -2.56
C PHE A 151 0.66 6.22 -3.83
N ASP A 152 -0.21 5.20 -3.76
CA ASP A 152 -1.11 4.84 -4.85
C ASP A 152 -2.05 6.01 -5.20
N VAL A 153 -2.56 6.71 -4.18
CA VAL A 153 -3.43 7.89 -4.35
C VAL A 153 -2.67 9.10 -4.88
N SER A 154 -1.44 9.33 -4.41
CA SER A 154 -0.65 10.48 -4.87
C SER A 154 -0.01 10.26 -6.22
N GLY A 155 0.15 9.01 -6.67
CA GLY A 155 0.85 8.65 -7.90
C GLY A 155 2.36 8.85 -7.83
N GLN A 156 2.92 8.97 -6.64
CA GLN A 156 4.36 9.08 -6.45
C GLN A 156 5.04 7.72 -6.73
N PRO A 157 6.18 7.70 -7.41
CA PRO A 157 6.92 6.47 -7.64
C PRO A 157 7.47 5.90 -6.33
N ALA A 158 7.39 4.58 -6.19
CA ALA A 158 7.86 3.87 -5.01
C ALA A 158 8.57 2.58 -5.40
N VAL A 159 9.49 2.13 -4.55
CA VAL A 159 10.16 0.83 -4.65
C VAL A 159 10.11 0.13 -3.29
N SER A 160 9.85 -1.17 -3.29
CA SER A 160 9.98 -2.03 -2.10
C SER A 160 11.23 -2.88 -2.21
N LEU A 161 12.10 -2.79 -1.21
CA LEU A 161 13.38 -3.50 -1.17
C LEU A 161 13.40 -4.54 -0.04
N PRO A 162 13.92 -5.76 -0.28
CA PRO A 162 13.94 -6.85 0.70
C PRO A 162 15.13 -6.72 1.65
N LEU A 163 15.23 -5.60 2.36
CA LEU A 163 16.39 -5.28 3.19
C LEU A 163 16.41 -6.04 4.52
N TRP A 164 15.27 -6.51 5.01
CA TRP A 164 15.17 -7.11 6.33
C TRP A 164 14.32 -8.38 6.32
N ALA A 165 14.55 -9.25 7.29
CA ALA A 165 13.75 -10.44 7.55
C ALA A 165 13.64 -10.67 9.05
N THR A 166 12.54 -11.27 9.48
CA THR A 166 12.35 -11.70 10.87
C THR A 166 13.35 -12.80 11.24
N PRO A 167 13.59 -13.07 12.55
CA PRO A 167 14.48 -14.15 12.98
C PRO A 167 14.09 -15.54 12.45
N ASP A 168 12.81 -15.77 12.17
CA ASP A 168 12.27 -16.99 11.55
C ASP A 168 12.24 -16.95 10.02
N GLY A 169 12.79 -15.90 9.41
CA GLY A 169 13.03 -15.81 7.96
C GLY A 169 11.91 -15.20 7.14
N LEU A 170 10.86 -14.64 7.75
CA LEU A 170 9.81 -13.93 7.00
C LEU A 170 10.36 -12.60 6.43
N PRO A 171 10.16 -12.31 5.14
CA PRO A 171 10.66 -11.08 4.55
C PRO A 171 9.84 -9.87 5.02
N VAL A 172 10.53 -8.76 5.29
CA VAL A 172 9.92 -7.45 5.56
C VAL A 172 10.43 -6.46 4.53
N GLY A 173 9.53 -5.96 3.69
CA GLY A 173 9.85 -4.97 2.67
C GLY A 173 10.02 -3.58 3.24
N ILE A 174 11.03 -2.88 2.76
CA ILE A 174 11.26 -1.46 3.04
C ILE A 174 10.90 -0.65 1.81
N GLN A 175 10.02 0.32 1.96
CA GLN A 175 9.54 1.16 0.89
C GLN A 175 10.30 2.49 0.88
N LEU A 176 10.79 2.86 -0.29
CA LEU A 176 11.28 4.21 -0.61
C LEU A 176 10.32 4.84 -1.61
N VAL A 177 9.94 6.08 -1.35
CA VAL A 177 9.03 6.85 -2.21
C VAL A 177 9.72 8.16 -2.59
N ALA A 178 9.69 8.51 -3.87
CA ALA A 178 10.25 9.75 -4.40
C ALA A 178 9.16 10.74 -4.82
N ALA A 179 9.56 11.96 -5.14
CA ALA A 179 8.67 12.91 -5.79
C ALA A 179 8.25 12.39 -7.18
N TYR A 180 7.12 12.85 -7.68
CA TYR A 180 6.60 12.48 -8.99
C TYR A 180 7.62 12.69 -10.11
N GLY A 181 7.87 11.65 -10.93
CA GLY A 181 8.85 11.66 -12.02
C GLY A 181 10.31 11.49 -11.57
N ARG A 182 10.57 11.11 -10.31
CA ARG A 182 11.92 10.91 -9.77
C ARG A 182 12.27 9.43 -9.54
N GLU A 183 11.86 8.56 -10.46
CA GLU A 183 12.25 7.15 -10.49
C GLU A 183 13.76 6.96 -10.55
N ASP A 184 14.48 7.90 -11.19
CA ASP A 184 15.93 7.93 -11.25
C ASP A 184 16.57 7.86 -9.86
N LEU A 185 16.03 8.62 -8.91
CA LEU A 185 16.54 8.67 -7.55
C LEU A 185 16.30 7.36 -6.80
N LEU A 186 15.13 6.73 -7.03
CA LEU A 186 14.82 5.42 -6.45
C LEU A 186 15.81 4.36 -6.90
N PHE A 187 16.14 4.30 -8.20
CA PHE A 187 17.13 3.35 -8.73
C PHE A 187 18.54 3.62 -8.19
N GLN A 188 18.95 4.90 -8.06
CA GLN A 188 20.25 5.25 -7.50
C GLN A 188 20.40 4.77 -6.05
N VAL A 189 19.42 5.06 -5.20
CA VAL A 189 19.48 4.67 -3.78
C VAL A 189 19.26 3.17 -3.61
N ALA A 190 18.38 2.54 -4.41
CA ALA A 190 18.22 1.09 -4.40
C ALA A 190 19.53 0.36 -4.75
N SER A 191 20.29 0.84 -5.75
CA SER A 191 21.60 0.28 -6.10
C SER A 191 22.60 0.39 -4.95
N GLN A 192 22.68 1.54 -4.27
CA GLN A 192 23.56 1.70 -3.10
C GLN A 192 23.20 0.74 -1.98
N LEU A 193 21.90 0.55 -1.73
CA LEU A 193 21.42 -0.37 -0.69
C LEU A 193 21.67 -1.83 -1.06
N GLU A 194 21.53 -2.19 -2.33
CA GLU A 194 21.83 -3.54 -2.84
C GLU A 194 23.32 -3.87 -2.74
N GLU A 195 24.21 -2.91 -3.06
CA GLU A 195 25.65 -3.06 -2.89
C GLU A 195 26.04 -3.20 -1.42
N ALA A 196 25.43 -2.41 -0.52
CA ALA A 196 25.73 -2.44 0.91
C ALA A 196 25.17 -3.68 1.63
N ARG A 197 24.02 -4.18 1.17
CA ARG A 197 23.33 -5.33 1.75
C ARG A 197 22.72 -6.21 0.65
N PRO A 198 23.52 -7.04 -0.05
CA PRO A 198 23.05 -7.88 -1.16
C PRO A 198 21.94 -8.84 -0.73
N TRP A 199 20.93 -9.03 -1.59
CA TRP A 199 19.80 -9.95 -1.35
C TRP A 199 19.60 -10.98 -2.48
N ALA A 200 20.35 -10.92 -3.57
CA ALA A 200 20.17 -11.78 -4.74
C ALA A 200 20.24 -13.29 -4.42
N ASP A 201 21.05 -13.66 -3.42
CA ASP A 201 21.24 -15.06 -3.00
C ASP A 201 20.27 -15.51 -1.89
N ARG A 202 19.41 -14.62 -1.40
CA ARG A 202 18.40 -14.99 -0.39
C ARG A 202 17.28 -15.77 -1.06
N ARG A 203 17.17 -17.05 -0.75
CA ARG A 203 16.12 -17.94 -1.23
C ARG A 203 15.40 -18.58 -0.05
N PRO A 204 14.07 -18.76 -0.10
CA PRO A 204 13.37 -19.52 0.92
C PRO A 204 13.89 -20.96 0.91
N THR A 205 14.07 -21.53 2.10
CA THR A 205 14.36 -22.95 2.22
C THR A 205 13.05 -23.71 2.06
N PRO A 206 12.98 -24.75 1.19
CA PRO A 206 11.77 -25.56 0.98
C PRO A 206 11.33 -26.26 2.26
#